data_8ce851eeb93094151c6a98eb29e39c16
#
_entry.id   8ce851eeb93094151c6a98eb29e39c16
#
_cell.length_a   1.000
_cell.length_b   1.000
_cell.length_c   1.000
_cell.angle_alpha   90.00
_cell.angle_beta   90.00
_cell.angle_gamma   90.00
#
_symmetry.space_group_name_H-M   'P 1'
#
loop_
_entity.id
_entity.type
_entity.pdbx_description
1 polymer ?
#
loop_
_entity_poly.entity_id
_entity_poly.type
_entity_poly.pdbx_seq_one_letter_code
_entity_poly.pdbx_strand_id
1 'polypeptide(L)'
;IGESNPISSVSIIGEKIIINYLKDTITDIKFYDLEGNYLSDLDFPNSGSINGFYGNIKDKTAYFEFTNYTSPEEVFEIDLGTLSYKSYWTPDIPGFNSDDYLSEMYFYSSSDGTQIPIHIANQKGLKIDKDTPVLLYGYGGFNIPILPNFSKTFYMWIKSGGVLAVANLRGGSEYGEEWHEAGMLLKKQNVFDDFASAAKYLHEEGIGSSETTVSLGRSNGGLLVAATLLQNPDLFKVAIPQVGVLDMLRFHKFTIGWAWTSDY
;
A
#
# COMPACT_ATOMS: atom_id res chain seq x y z
N ILE A 1 11.63 -14.59 18.09
CA ILE A 1 11.10 -14.31 16.74
C ILE A 1 9.88 -15.21 16.59
N GLY A 2 8.71 -14.73 16.82
CA GLY A 2 7.47 -15.52 16.89
C GLY A 2 6.24 -14.64 16.78
N GLU A 3 6.24 -13.67 15.86
CA GLU A 3 5.08 -12.83 15.60
C GLU A 3 4.27 -13.40 14.43
N SER A 4 2.95 -13.16 14.46
CA SER A 4 2.04 -13.58 13.40
C SER A 4 2.12 -12.67 12.15
N ASN A 5 2.78 -11.50 12.27
CA ASN A 5 2.90 -10.52 11.18
C ASN A 5 3.90 -11.01 10.13
N PRO A 6 3.62 -10.81 8.82
CA PRO A 6 4.55 -11.17 7.75
C PRO A 6 5.88 -10.43 7.88
N ILE A 7 6.99 -11.14 7.62
CA ILE A 7 8.31 -10.53 7.53
C ILE A 7 8.49 -9.99 6.10
N SER A 8 8.72 -8.68 5.98
CA SER A 8 9.03 -8.03 4.71
C SER A 8 10.52 -8.12 4.37
N SER A 9 11.39 -7.86 5.36
CA SER A 9 12.84 -7.96 5.16
C SER A 9 13.59 -8.20 6.47
N VAL A 10 14.83 -8.71 6.34
CA VAL A 10 15.77 -8.88 7.45
C VAL A 10 17.12 -8.32 7.04
N SER A 11 17.74 -7.52 7.89
CA SER A 11 19.09 -6.98 7.71
C SER A 11 19.95 -7.29 8.94
N ILE A 12 21.26 -7.47 8.74
CA ILE A 12 22.24 -7.61 9.83
C ILE A 12 23.27 -6.49 9.70
N ILE A 13 23.15 -5.50 10.60
CA ILE A 13 23.99 -4.29 10.59
C ILE A 13 24.38 -3.96 12.02
N GLY A 14 25.65 -3.60 12.25
CA GLY A 14 26.16 -3.19 13.55
C GLY A 14 25.95 -4.25 14.63
N GLU A 15 26.14 -5.54 14.29
CA GLU A 15 25.91 -6.68 15.17
C GLU A 15 24.47 -6.78 15.71
N LYS A 16 23.49 -6.23 14.95
CA LYS A 16 22.05 -6.36 15.23
C LYS A 16 21.33 -7.00 14.08
N ILE A 17 20.33 -7.80 14.41
CA ILE A 17 19.32 -8.28 13.45
C ILE A 17 18.18 -7.27 13.47
N ILE A 18 17.88 -6.69 12.31
CA ILE A 18 16.80 -5.73 12.12
C ILE A 18 15.74 -6.42 11.27
N ILE A 19 14.56 -6.60 11.83
CA ILE A 19 13.44 -7.26 11.14
C ILE A 19 12.36 -6.22 10.84
N ASN A 20 11.97 -6.16 9.57
CA ASN A 20 10.86 -5.37 9.11
C ASN A 20 9.63 -6.27 8.94
N TYR A 21 8.63 -6.09 9.78
CA TYR A 21 7.33 -6.74 9.70
C TYR A 21 6.32 -5.84 8.98
N LEU A 22 5.30 -6.46 8.41
CA LEU A 22 4.09 -5.77 7.95
C LEU A 22 3.01 -5.92 9.03
N LYS A 23 2.54 -4.80 9.56
CA LYS A 23 1.46 -4.73 10.51
C LYS A 23 0.40 -3.77 9.99
N ASP A 24 -0.77 -4.30 9.66
CA ASP A 24 -1.87 -3.50 9.10
C ASP A 24 -1.38 -2.58 7.95
N THR A 25 -0.68 -3.19 6.98
CA THR A 25 -0.18 -2.53 5.76
C THR A 25 0.91 -1.47 5.94
N ILE A 26 1.37 -1.24 7.15
CA ILE A 26 2.52 -0.36 7.46
C ILE A 26 3.70 -1.18 7.99
N THR A 27 4.87 -0.56 8.02
CA THR A 27 6.06 -1.25 8.51
C THR A 27 6.21 -1.15 10.03
N ASP A 28 6.58 -2.26 10.65
CA ASP A 28 6.88 -2.40 12.08
C ASP A 28 8.30 -2.96 12.23
N ILE A 29 9.22 -2.16 12.75
CA ILE A 29 10.65 -2.49 12.80
C ILE A 29 11.04 -2.93 14.20
N LYS A 30 11.67 -4.11 14.29
CA LYS A 30 12.19 -4.65 15.53
C LYS A 30 13.67 -4.96 15.45
N PHE A 31 14.39 -4.64 16.52
CA PHE A 31 15.81 -4.91 16.70
C PHE A 31 16.03 -6.09 17.62
N TYR A 32 16.96 -6.95 17.24
CA TYR A 32 17.42 -8.12 18.04
C TYR A 32 18.94 -8.13 18.07
N ASP A 33 19.53 -8.79 19.09
CA ASP A 33 20.95 -9.15 19.08
C ASP A 33 21.20 -10.34 18.13
N LEU A 34 22.48 -10.71 17.95
CA LEU A 34 22.86 -11.85 17.09
C LEU A 34 22.43 -13.22 17.66
N GLU A 35 22.13 -13.29 18.95
CA GLU A 35 21.59 -14.47 19.62
C GLU A 35 20.07 -14.59 19.45
N GLY A 36 19.41 -13.54 18.88
CA GLY A 36 17.98 -13.50 18.61
C GLY A 36 17.14 -12.99 19.80
N ASN A 37 17.77 -12.37 20.81
CA ASN A 37 17.04 -11.72 21.89
C ASN A 37 16.50 -10.36 21.40
N TYR A 38 15.23 -10.09 21.72
CA TYR A 38 14.59 -8.82 21.42
C TYR A 38 15.26 -7.67 22.19
N LEU A 39 15.52 -6.55 21.50
CA LEU A 39 16.13 -5.34 22.06
C LEU A 39 15.13 -4.18 22.16
N SER A 40 14.47 -3.83 21.07
CA SER A 40 13.56 -2.68 20.98
C SER A 40 12.77 -2.67 19.68
N ASP A 41 11.67 -1.94 19.65
CA ASP A 41 11.01 -1.46 18.43
C ASP A 41 11.67 -0.15 17.97
N LEU A 42 11.56 0.17 16.68
CA LEU A 42 11.83 1.52 16.19
C LEU A 42 10.62 2.40 16.52
N ASP A 43 10.78 3.31 17.46
CA ASP A 43 9.75 4.31 17.77
C ASP A 43 9.79 5.40 16.70
N PHE A 44 8.95 5.23 15.65
CA PHE A 44 8.83 6.18 14.55
C PHE A 44 7.42 6.78 14.52
N PRO A 45 7.28 8.12 14.60
CA PRO A 45 6.00 8.77 14.89
C PRO A 45 5.02 8.77 13.72
N ASN A 46 5.48 8.47 12.52
CA ASN A 46 4.64 8.54 11.32
C ASN A 46 4.27 7.15 10.81
N SER A 47 3.01 6.95 10.47
CA SER A 47 2.54 5.75 9.79
C SER A 47 2.94 5.77 8.32
N GLY A 48 3.57 4.70 7.85
CA GLY A 48 4.02 4.61 6.47
C GLY A 48 4.90 3.38 6.23
N SER A 49 5.70 3.46 5.19
CA SER A 49 6.66 2.43 4.81
C SER A 49 8.07 2.84 5.17
N ILE A 50 8.77 1.98 5.89
CA ILE A 50 10.21 2.07 6.06
C ILE A 50 10.85 1.06 5.12
N ASN A 51 11.62 1.58 4.16
CA ASN A 51 12.26 0.79 3.13
C ASN A 51 13.74 0.61 3.46
N GLY A 52 14.14 -0.65 3.63
CA GLY A 52 15.52 -1.05 3.79
C GLY A 52 16.23 -0.49 5.02
N PHE A 53 17.24 -1.20 5.44
CA PHE A 53 18.29 -0.68 6.31
C PHE A 53 19.60 -0.91 5.59
N TYR A 54 20.40 0.16 5.43
CA TYR A 54 21.65 0.15 4.69
C TYR A 54 22.82 0.37 5.65
N GLY A 55 23.79 -0.52 5.59
CA GLY A 55 25.00 -0.51 6.40
C GLY A 55 25.68 -1.87 6.40
N ASN A 56 26.82 -1.97 7.09
CA ASN A 56 27.59 -3.20 7.20
C ASN A 56 27.57 -3.74 8.63
N ILE A 57 27.92 -5.02 8.79
CA ILE A 57 27.91 -5.69 10.11
C ILE A 57 28.79 -5.02 11.19
N LYS A 58 29.79 -4.22 10.78
CA LYS A 58 30.71 -3.51 11.71
C LYS A 58 30.38 -2.03 11.86
N ASP A 59 29.36 -1.54 11.16
CA ASP A 59 29.01 -0.13 11.21
C ASP A 59 28.33 0.20 12.55
N LYS A 60 28.53 1.43 13.02
CA LYS A 60 27.85 1.94 14.22
C LYS A 60 26.57 2.68 13.89
N THR A 61 26.39 3.00 12.62
CA THR A 61 25.22 3.71 12.09
C THR A 61 24.65 2.93 10.91
N ALA A 62 23.34 3.06 10.71
CA ALA A 62 22.64 2.58 9.52
C ALA A 62 21.79 3.70 8.95
N TYR A 63 21.32 3.51 7.74
CA TYR A 63 20.40 4.43 7.06
C TYR A 63 19.12 3.68 6.70
N PHE A 64 17.97 4.36 6.79
CA PHE A 64 16.71 3.84 6.33
C PHE A 64 15.89 4.93 5.63
N GLU A 65 14.96 4.53 4.77
CA GLU A 65 14.08 5.43 4.06
C GLU A 65 12.66 5.31 4.64
N PHE A 66 12.00 6.46 4.80
CA PHE A 66 10.60 6.53 5.16
C PHE A 66 9.80 7.23 4.06
N THR A 67 8.61 6.74 3.78
CA THR A 67 7.65 7.39 2.88
C THR A 67 6.22 7.01 3.25
N ASN A 68 5.25 7.83 2.82
CA ASN A 68 3.84 7.46 2.80
C ASN A 68 3.11 8.17 1.65
N TYR A 69 1.78 8.09 1.58
CA TYR A 69 1.04 8.72 0.46
C TYR A 69 1.14 10.25 0.42
N THR A 70 1.50 10.88 1.52
CA THR A 70 1.60 12.35 1.67
C THR A 70 2.98 12.85 2.06
N SER A 71 3.96 11.94 2.20
CA SER A 71 5.35 12.28 2.54
C SER A 71 6.29 11.62 1.54
N PRO A 72 7.07 12.41 0.77
CA PRO A 72 8.12 11.91 -0.12
C PRO A 72 9.15 11.09 0.66
N GLU A 73 9.91 10.27 -0.06
CA GLU A 73 11.01 9.50 0.52
C GLU A 73 11.98 10.43 1.25
N GLU A 74 12.20 10.16 2.52
CA GLU A 74 13.15 10.84 3.38
C GLU A 74 14.12 9.81 3.94
N VAL A 75 15.43 10.15 3.95
CA VAL A 75 16.49 9.28 4.48
C VAL A 75 16.81 9.67 5.91
N PHE A 76 16.86 8.70 6.79
CA PHE A 76 17.23 8.84 8.19
C PHE A 76 18.52 8.10 8.48
N GLU A 77 19.35 8.67 9.35
CA GLU A 77 20.51 8.03 9.95
C GLU A 77 20.16 7.57 11.36
N ILE A 78 20.41 6.32 11.69
CA ILE A 78 20.17 5.74 13.01
C ILE A 78 21.50 5.31 13.65
N ASP A 79 21.74 5.70 14.89
CA ASP A 79 22.83 5.18 15.74
C ASP A 79 22.44 3.82 16.30
N LEU A 80 23.18 2.78 15.94
CA LEU A 80 22.85 1.40 16.32
C LEU A 80 23.16 1.06 17.77
N GLY A 81 23.92 1.92 18.47
CA GLY A 81 24.18 1.77 19.92
C GLY A 81 23.02 2.26 20.77
N THR A 82 22.44 3.39 20.41
CA THR A 82 21.37 4.07 21.15
C THR A 82 19.98 3.87 20.55
N LEU A 83 19.89 3.42 19.31
CA LEU A 83 18.70 3.33 18.46
C LEU A 83 17.97 4.68 18.26
N SER A 84 18.69 5.78 18.49
CA SER A 84 18.21 7.12 18.16
C SER A 84 18.48 7.45 16.70
N TYR A 85 17.57 8.16 16.04
CA TYR A 85 17.70 8.55 14.64
C TYR A 85 17.51 10.05 14.43
N LYS A 86 17.97 10.53 13.28
CA LYS A 86 17.78 11.91 12.82
C LYS A 86 17.60 11.91 11.30
N SER A 87 16.94 12.93 10.78
CA SER A 87 16.90 13.15 9.33
C SER A 87 18.32 13.35 8.79
N TYR A 88 18.65 12.63 7.74
CA TYR A 88 19.91 12.73 7.00
C TYR A 88 19.72 13.49 5.69
N TRP A 89 18.61 13.21 5.00
CA TRP A 89 18.27 13.87 3.75
C TRP A 89 16.74 13.93 3.59
N THR A 90 16.25 15.12 3.25
CA THR A 90 14.85 15.38 2.93
C THR A 90 14.80 16.02 1.54
N PRO A 91 13.92 15.56 0.63
CA PRO A 91 13.79 16.14 -0.70
C PRO A 91 13.28 17.59 -0.63
N ASP A 92 13.92 18.49 -1.35
CA ASP A 92 13.40 19.85 -1.55
C ASP A 92 12.40 19.84 -2.73
N ILE A 93 11.12 19.94 -2.40
CA ILE A 93 10.03 20.02 -3.40
C ILE A 93 9.39 21.40 -3.28
N PRO A 94 9.60 22.30 -4.26
CA PRO A 94 9.07 23.65 -4.20
C PRO A 94 7.55 23.69 -4.01
N GLY A 95 7.10 24.39 -2.96
CA GLY A 95 5.69 24.56 -2.64
C GLY A 95 4.98 23.29 -2.16
N PHE A 96 5.73 22.31 -1.65
CA PHE A 96 5.23 21.14 -0.94
C PHE A 96 5.51 21.27 0.54
N ASN A 97 4.52 20.94 1.36
CA ASN A 97 4.66 20.72 2.80
C ASN A 97 3.79 19.53 3.19
N SER A 98 4.40 18.46 3.70
CA SER A 98 3.68 17.25 4.13
C SER A 98 2.62 17.52 5.21
N ASP A 99 2.86 18.56 6.03
CA ASP A 99 1.93 18.96 7.08
C ASP A 99 0.58 19.49 6.58
N ASP A 100 0.46 19.82 5.29
CA ASP A 100 -0.78 20.27 4.67
C ASP A 100 -1.71 19.10 4.27
N TYR A 101 -1.28 17.85 4.48
CA TYR A 101 -1.98 16.65 4.04
C TYR A 101 -2.23 15.68 5.19
N LEU A 102 -3.22 14.80 5.00
CA LEU A 102 -3.55 13.68 5.89
C LEU A 102 -3.48 12.37 5.12
N SER A 103 -3.02 11.31 5.78
CA SER A 103 -3.12 9.94 5.30
C SER A 103 -3.48 9.06 6.49
N GLU A 104 -4.65 8.43 6.42
CA GLU A 104 -5.19 7.59 7.49
C GLU A 104 -5.62 6.25 6.93
N MET A 105 -5.58 5.21 7.76
CA MET A 105 -6.00 3.85 7.41
C MET A 105 -7.30 3.51 8.11
N TYR A 106 -8.20 2.89 7.35
CA TYR A 106 -9.49 2.38 7.80
C TYR A 106 -9.67 0.93 7.39
N PHE A 107 -10.72 0.30 7.87
CA PHE A 107 -11.16 -1.02 7.43
C PHE A 107 -12.58 -0.95 6.93
N TYR A 108 -12.86 -1.68 5.85
CA TYR A 108 -14.22 -1.91 5.37
C TYR A 108 -14.48 -3.40 5.20
N SER A 109 -15.75 -3.79 5.19
CA SER A 109 -16.13 -5.19 4.97
C SER A 109 -16.28 -5.47 3.48
N SER A 110 -15.64 -6.53 2.99
CA SER A 110 -15.93 -7.11 1.69
C SER A 110 -17.30 -7.80 1.69
N SER A 111 -17.77 -8.23 0.53
CA SER A 111 -19.08 -8.91 0.36
C SER A 111 -19.23 -10.19 1.18
N ASP A 112 -18.13 -10.85 1.52
CA ASP A 112 -18.08 -12.06 2.34
C ASP A 112 -17.79 -11.78 3.83
N GLY A 113 -17.71 -10.49 4.24
CA GLY A 113 -17.44 -10.06 5.60
C GLY A 113 -15.95 -9.92 5.95
N THR A 114 -15.03 -10.25 5.03
CA THR A 114 -13.59 -10.06 5.23
C THR A 114 -13.28 -8.58 5.43
N GLN A 115 -12.49 -8.25 6.46
CA GLN A 115 -12.06 -6.87 6.73
C GLN A 115 -10.88 -6.52 5.83
N ILE A 116 -11.05 -5.51 4.99
CA ILE A 116 -10.05 -5.06 4.01
C ILE A 116 -9.53 -3.69 4.43
N PRO A 117 -8.20 -3.49 4.52
CA PRO A 117 -7.63 -2.18 4.80
C PRO A 117 -7.78 -1.24 3.60
N ILE A 118 -7.97 0.03 3.90
CA ILE A 118 -7.98 1.10 2.91
C ILE A 118 -7.31 2.34 3.48
N HIS A 119 -6.35 2.88 2.74
CA HIS A 119 -5.74 4.17 3.06
C HIS A 119 -6.48 5.29 2.36
N ILE A 120 -6.77 6.35 3.08
CA ILE A 120 -7.43 7.55 2.56
C ILE A 120 -6.51 8.75 2.80
N ALA A 121 -6.17 9.47 1.72
CA ALA A 121 -5.30 10.63 1.79
C ALA A 121 -5.92 11.85 1.10
N ASN A 122 -5.81 13.01 1.73
CA ASN A 122 -6.40 14.27 1.26
C ASN A 122 -5.68 15.48 1.85
N GLN A 123 -6.02 16.68 1.39
CA GLN A 123 -5.59 17.92 2.03
C GLN A 123 -6.26 18.10 3.41
N LYS A 124 -5.50 18.57 4.40
CA LYS A 124 -6.05 18.96 5.70
C LYS A 124 -7.11 20.07 5.54
N GLY A 125 -8.24 19.90 6.22
CA GLY A 125 -9.33 20.86 6.17
C GLY A 125 -10.18 20.80 4.89
N LEU A 126 -9.92 19.87 3.97
CA LEU A 126 -10.80 19.60 2.84
C LEU A 126 -12.19 19.19 3.38
N LYS A 127 -13.23 19.89 2.94
CA LYS A 127 -14.61 19.45 3.21
C LYS A 127 -14.96 18.35 2.21
N ILE A 128 -14.90 17.12 2.68
CA ILE A 128 -15.23 15.94 1.89
C ILE A 128 -16.75 15.73 1.90
N ASP A 129 -17.32 15.47 0.72
CA ASP A 129 -18.73 15.14 0.53
C ASP A 129 -18.91 14.28 -0.73
N LYS A 130 -20.18 13.99 -1.10
CA LYS A 130 -20.54 13.18 -2.27
C LYS A 130 -20.07 13.75 -3.62
N ASP A 131 -19.79 15.05 -3.69
CA ASP A 131 -19.33 15.73 -4.91
C ASP A 131 -17.80 15.83 -5.00
N THR A 132 -17.11 15.38 -3.94
CA THR A 132 -15.63 15.34 -3.89
C THR A 132 -15.08 14.30 -4.86
N PRO A 133 -14.13 14.65 -5.76
CA PRO A 133 -13.48 13.68 -6.64
C PRO A 133 -12.66 12.66 -5.84
N VAL A 134 -12.85 11.37 -6.12
CA VAL A 134 -12.12 10.26 -5.49
C VAL A 134 -11.33 9.49 -6.54
N LEU A 135 -10.05 9.23 -6.28
CA LEU A 135 -9.22 8.28 -7.01
C LEU A 135 -9.08 7.01 -6.19
N LEU A 136 -9.79 5.96 -6.56
CA LEU A 136 -9.68 4.65 -5.94
C LEU A 136 -8.66 3.79 -6.70
N TYR A 137 -7.59 3.41 -6.02
CA TYR A 137 -6.51 2.57 -6.55
C TYR A 137 -6.51 1.20 -5.89
N GLY A 138 -6.20 0.16 -6.69
CA GLY A 138 -6.00 -1.21 -6.21
C GLY A 138 -5.10 -2.03 -7.13
N TYR A 139 -4.58 -3.15 -6.59
CA TYR A 139 -3.76 -4.10 -7.35
C TYR A 139 -4.24 -5.54 -7.15
N GLY A 140 -4.10 -6.13 -5.97
CA GLY A 140 -4.67 -7.41 -5.55
C GLY A 140 -4.19 -8.62 -6.35
N GLY A 141 -2.91 -8.99 -6.26
CA GLY A 141 -2.39 -10.19 -6.88
C GLY A 141 -0.87 -10.36 -6.74
N PHE A 142 -0.38 -11.52 -7.16
CA PHE A 142 1.03 -11.85 -7.28
C PHE A 142 1.83 -11.75 -5.98
N ASN A 143 1.18 -11.89 -4.84
CA ASN A 143 1.84 -11.76 -3.53
C ASN A 143 2.56 -10.41 -3.36
N ILE A 144 2.05 -9.34 -4.03
CA ILE A 144 2.64 -7.99 -4.00
C ILE A 144 1.81 -7.12 -3.06
N PRO A 145 2.35 -6.70 -1.91
CA PRO A 145 1.65 -5.79 -1.01
C PRO A 145 1.66 -4.37 -1.59
N ILE A 146 0.56 -3.64 -1.43
CA ILE A 146 0.50 -2.23 -1.78
C ILE A 146 0.72 -1.43 -0.51
N LEU A 147 1.97 -1.04 -0.29
CA LEU A 147 2.36 -0.28 0.89
C LEU A 147 2.30 1.24 0.62
N PRO A 148 2.09 2.06 1.66
CA PRO A 148 2.11 3.51 1.54
C PRO A 148 3.40 4.00 0.90
N ASN A 149 3.28 4.71 -0.22
CA ASN A 149 4.40 5.26 -0.97
C ASN A 149 4.01 6.57 -1.65
N PHE A 150 4.91 7.55 -1.64
CA PHE A 150 4.69 8.82 -2.31
C PHE A 150 4.73 8.68 -3.83
N SER A 151 3.68 9.13 -4.48
CA SER A 151 3.60 9.19 -5.93
C SER A 151 3.29 10.61 -6.37
N LYS A 152 4.07 11.16 -7.32
CA LYS A 152 3.81 12.48 -7.89
C LYS A 152 2.41 12.57 -8.52
N THR A 153 1.91 11.48 -9.11
CA THR A 153 0.57 11.41 -9.69
C THR A 153 -0.50 11.50 -8.60
N PHE A 154 -0.35 10.73 -7.51
CA PHE A 154 -1.27 10.76 -6.37
C PHE A 154 -1.24 12.11 -5.66
N TYR A 155 -0.04 12.65 -5.45
CA TYR A 155 0.13 13.99 -4.89
C TYR A 155 -0.57 15.07 -5.72
N MET A 156 -0.42 15.05 -7.05
CA MET A 156 -1.11 16.03 -7.91
C MET A 156 -2.63 15.92 -7.85
N TRP A 157 -3.16 14.69 -7.71
CA TRP A 157 -4.58 14.47 -7.49
C TRP A 157 -5.05 15.10 -6.17
N ILE A 158 -4.35 14.79 -5.07
CA ILE A 158 -4.66 15.32 -3.74
C ILE A 158 -4.53 16.85 -3.73
N LYS A 159 -3.45 17.39 -4.30
CA LYS A 159 -3.21 18.83 -4.42
C LYS A 159 -4.29 19.56 -5.22
N SER A 160 -4.96 18.89 -6.12
CA SER A 160 -6.07 19.43 -6.90
C SER A 160 -7.43 19.37 -6.17
N GLY A 161 -7.46 18.97 -4.91
CA GLY A 161 -8.67 18.88 -4.09
C GLY A 161 -9.39 17.53 -4.17
N GLY A 162 -8.75 16.50 -4.74
CA GLY A 162 -9.28 15.14 -4.73
C GLY A 162 -8.89 14.34 -3.49
N VAL A 163 -9.64 13.29 -3.21
CA VAL A 163 -9.30 12.25 -2.24
C VAL A 163 -8.63 11.08 -2.95
N LEU A 164 -7.51 10.60 -2.44
CA LEU A 164 -6.90 9.34 -2.82
C LEU A 164 -7.38 8.25 -1.87
N ALA A 165 -7.88 7.14 -2.39
CA ALA A 165 -8.19 5.94 -1.66
C ALA A 165 -7.38 4.76 -2.24
N VAL A 166 -6.65 4.02 -1.41
CA VAL A 166 -5.85 2.86 -1.82
C VAL A 166 -6.30 1.65 -1.04
N ALA A 167 -6.92 0.69 -1.73
CA ALA A 167 -7.44 -0.53 -1.13
C ALA A 167 -6.39 -1.65 -1.16
N ASN A 168 -6.12 -2.26 0.00
CA ASN A 168 -5.17 -3.35 0.18
C ASN A 168 -5.88 -4.70 0.05
N LEU A 169 -6.06 -5.12 -1.20
CA LEU A 169 -6.93 -6.22 -1.58
C LEU A 169 -6.29 -7.58 -1.33
N ARG A 170 -7.12 -8.61 -1.11
CA ARG A 170 -6.66 -10.00 -1.18
C ARG A 170 -5.91 -10.27 -2.49
N GLY A 171 -5.01 -11.26 -2.48
CA GLY A 171 -4.08 -11.53 -3.59
C GLY A 171 -2.73 -10.84 -3.45
N GLY A 172 -2.61 -9.78 -2.62
CA GLY A 172 -1.36 -9.23 -2.13
C GLY A 172 -0.76 -10.05 -0.99
N SER A 173 0.27 -9.53 -0.32
CA SER A 173 0.91 -10.19 0.85
C SER A 173 0.80 -9.39 2.15
N GLU A 174 -0.12 -8.46 2.23
CA GLU A 174 -0.28 -7.57 3.39
C GLU A 174 -0.47 -8.34 4.69
N TYR A 175 -1.13 -9.51 4.64
CA TYR A 175 -1.34 -10.42 5.75
C TYR A 175 -0.73 -11.82 5.49
N GLY A 176 0.31 -11.92 4.64
CA GLY A 176 1.03 -13.15 4.34
C GLY A 176 0.38 -14.04 3.29
N GLU A 177 0.79 -15.31 3.26
CA GLU A 177 0.43 -16.24 2.17
C GLU A 177 -1.09 -16.52 2.11
N GLU A 178 -1.77 -16.64 3.24
CA GLU A 178 -3.21 -16.87 3.27
C GLU A 178 -4.00 -15.73 2.60
N TRP A 179 -3.50 -14.49 2.71
CA TRP A 179 -4.08 -13.33 2.04
C TRP A 179 -3.88 -13.39 0.52
N HIS A 180 -2.72 -13.84 0.08
CA HIS A 180 -2.42 -14.08 -1.33
C HIS A 180 -3.31 -15.18 -1.89
N GLU A 181 -3.32 -16.36 -1.26
CA GLU A 181 -4.13 -17.50 -1.69
C GLU A 181 -5.63 -17.22 -1.72
N ALA A 182 -6.11 -16.27 -0.89
CA ALA A 182 -7.51 -15.85 -0.90
C ALA A 182 -7.90 -14.99 -2.10
N GLY A 183 -6.93 -14.55 -2.93
CA GLY A 183 -7.15 -13.69 -4.10
C GLY A 183 -6.57 -14.22 -5.41
N MET A 184 -6.16 -15.49 -5.50
CA MET A 184 -5.59 -16.08 -6.72
C MET A 184 -6.44 -17.22 -7.30
N LEU A 185 -6.20 -17.60 -8.55
CA LEU A 185 -6.83 -18.73 -9.25
C LEU A 185 -8.36 -18.68 -9.13
N LEU A 186 -8.98 -19.77 -8.65
CA LEU A 186 -10.44 -19.88 -8.48
C LEU A 186 -11.03 -18.90 -7.45
N LYS A 187 -10.19 -18.27 -6.63
CA LYS A 187 -10.59 -17.25 -5.64
C LYS A 187 -10.38 -15.82 -6.16
N LYS A 188 -9.95 -15.63 -7.41
CA LYS A 188 -9.69 -14.30 -8.00
C LYS A 188 -10.89 -13.37 -7.95
N GLN A 189 -12.11 -13.88 -7.94
CA GLN A 189 -13.33 -13.09 -7.81
C GLN A 189 -13.35 -12.29 -6.49
N ASN A 190 -12.77 -12.81 -5.41
CA ASN A 190 -12.70 -12.10 -4.14
C ASN A 190 -12.02 -10.73 -4.26
N VAL A 191 -11.01 -10.62 -5.13
CA VAL A 191 -10.28 -9.36 -5.36
C VAL A 191 -11.17 -8.31 -6.01
N PHE A 192 -12.02 -8.72 -6.96
CA PHE A 192 -12.98 -7.83 -7.63
C PHE A 192 -14.09 -7.41 -6.67
N ASP A 193 -14.56 -8.33 -5.83
CA ASP A 193 -15.57 -8.07 -4.80
C ASP A 193 -15.02 -7.13 -3.72
N ASP A 194 -13.77 -7.30 -3.29
CA ASP A 194 -13.09 -6.40 -2.36
C ASP A 194 -13.04 -4.98 -2.92
N PHE A 195 -12.65 -4.82 -4.19
CA PHE A 195 -12.53 -3.50 -4.83
C PHE A 195 -13.89 -2.83 -5.06
N ALA A 196 -14.91 -3.60 -5.46
CA ALA A 196 -16.28 -3.10 -5.56
C ALA A 196 -16.79 -2.65 -4.19
N SER A 197 -16.49 -3.42 -3.12
CA SER A 197 -16.87 -3.09 -1.75
C SER A 197 -16.15 -1.84 -1.25
N ALA A 198 -14.89 -1.60 -1.66
CA ALA A 198 -14.18 -0.35 -1.36
C ALA A 198 -14.92 0.88 -1.91
N ALA A 199 -15.37 0.83 -3.17
CA ALA A 199 -16.12 1.93 -3.77
C ALA A 199 -17.45 2.17 -3.03
N LYS A 200 -18.18 1.10 -2.70
CA LYS A 200 -19.44 1.19 -1.94
C LYS A 200 -19.22 1.81 -0.56
N TYR A 201 -18.20 1.34 0.16
CA TYR A 201 -17.83 1.88 1.47
C TYR A 201 -17.57 3.39 1.40
N LEU A 202 -16.76 3.85 0.44
CA LEU A 202 -16.46 5.27 0.27
C LEU A 202 -17.74 6.10 0.03
N HIS A 203 -18.65 5.60 -0.83
CA HIS A 203 -19.91 6.28 -1.12
C HIS A 203 -20.85 6.32 0.09
N GLU A 204 -20.92 5.24 0.87
CA GLU A 204 -21.72 5.14 2.10
C GLU A 204 -21.21 6.08 3.20
N GLU A 205 -19.87 6.26 3.30
CA GLU A 205 -19.24 7.22 4.20
C GLU A 205 -19.34 8.69 3.71
N GLY A 206 -19.95 8.92 2.54
CA GLY A 206 -20.07 10.24 1.94
C GLY A 206 -18.77 10.77 1.34
N ILE A 207 -17.83 9.90 1.04
CA ILE A 207 -16.54 10.21 0.40
C ILE A 207 -16.70 10.01 -1.10
N GLY A 208 -17.11 11.04 -1.81
CA GLY A 208 -17.46 10.97 -3.22
C GLY A 208 -18.77 10.21 -3.47
N SER A 209 -18.97 9.84 -4.73
CA SER A 209 -20.12 9.08 -5.23
C SER A 209 -19.75 8.36 -6.53
N SER A 210 -20.66 7.56 -7.10
CA SER A 210 -20.44 6.96 -8.43
C SER A 210 -20.19 8.01 -9.53
N GLU A 211 -20.70 9.23 -9.35
CA GLU A 211 -20.50 10.33 -10.30
C GLU A 211 -19.16 11.04 -10.15
N THR A 212 -18.40 10.77 -9.08
CA THR A 212 -17.13 11.45 -8.78
C THR A 212 -15.96 10.51 -8.55
N THR A 213 -16.21 9.19 -8.53
CA THR A 213 -15.16 8.18 -8.30
C THR A 213 -14.51 7.74 -9.61
N VAL A 214 -13.18 7.81 -9.63
CA VAL A 214 -12.29 7.29 -10.67
C VAL A 214 -11.62 6.04 -10.14
N SER A 215 -11.74 4.91 -10.83
CA SER A 215 -10.98 3.69 -10.52
C SER A 215 -9.71 3.60 -11.35
N LEU A 216 -8.58 3.31 -10.70
CA LEU A 216 -7.26 3.21 -11.32
C LEU A 216 -6.54 1.94 -10.88
N GLY A 217 -5.95 1.23 -11.83
CA GLY A 217 -5.08 0.09 -11.56
C GLY A 217 -4.20 -0.22 -12.75
N ARG A 218 -3.03 -0.79 -12.49
CA ARG A 218 -2.03 -1.08 -13.53
C ARG A 218 -1.70 -2.57 -13.55
N SER A 219 -1.45 -3.14 -14.75
CA SER A 219 -1.09 -4.55 -14.94
C SER A 219 -2.20 -5.47 -14.41
N ASN A 220 -1.94 -6.30 -13.39
CA ASN A 220 -2.99 -7.02 -12.66
C ASN A 220 -4.08 -6.06 -12.11
N GLY A 221 -3.69 -4.88 -11.61
CA GLY A 221 -4.65 -3.83 -11.23
C GLY A 221 -5.48 -3.30 -12.41
N GLY A 222 -4.96 -3.37 -13.64
CA GLY A 222 -5.73 -3.06 -14.84
C GLY A 222 -6.80 -4.12 -15.14
N LEU A 223 -6.51 -5.41 -14.92
CA LEU A 223 -7.53 -6.47 -14.92
C LEU A 223 -8.58 -6.21 -13.84
N LEU A 224 -8.14 -5.93 -12.61
CA LEU A 224 -9.02 -5.59 -11.49
C LEU A 224 -10.05 -4.52 -11.87
N VAL A 225 -9.56 -3.38 -12.36
CA VAL A 225 -10.41 -2.23 -12.74
C VAL A 225 -11.39 -2.61 -13.85
N ALA A 226 -10.92 -3.29 -14.90
CA ALA A 226 -11.78 -3.67 -16.02
C ALA A 226 -12.85 -4.72 -15.61
N ALA A 227 -12.47 -5.74 -14.85
CA ALA A 227 -13.40 -6.76 -14.38
C ALA A 227 -14.45 -6.16 -13.43
N THR A 228 -14.03 -5.32 -12.49
CA THR A 228 -14.96 -4.69 -11.54
C THR A 228 -15.94 -3.75 -12.26
N LEU A 229 -15.46 -2.95 -13.23
CA LEU A 229 -16.32 -2.09 -14.04
C LEU A 229 -17.39 -2.89 -14.80
N LEU A 230 -16.99 -3.99 -15.46
CA LEU A 230 -17.94 -4.81 -16.24
C LEU A 230 -18.99 -5.50 -15.35
N GLN A 231 -18.61 -5.87 -14.12
CA GLN A 231 -19.53 -6.48 -13.16
C GLN A 231 -20.38 -5.45 -12.41
N ASN A 232 -19.89 -4.22 -12.26
CA ASN A 232 -20.54 -3.14 -11.50
C ASN A 232 -20.43 -1.80 -12.26
N PRO A 233 -21.11 -1.63 -13.39
CA PRO A 233 -20.94 -0.48 -14.29
C PRO A 233 -21.33 0.87 -13.65
N ASP A 234 -22.18 0.84 -12.63
CA ASP A 234 -22.71 2.04 -11.98
C ASP A 234 -21.86 2.53 -10.78
N LEU A 235 -20.73 1.86 -10.48
CA LEU A 235 -19.91 2.23 -9.32
C LEU A 235 -18.92 3.36 -9.62
N PHE A 236 -18.55 3.57 -10.87
CA PHE A 236 -17.47 4.48 -11.24
C PHE A 236 -17.87 5.44 -12.34
N LYS A 237 -17.50 6.71 -12.21
CA LYS A 237 -17.64 7.69 -13.29
C LYS A 237 -16.62 7.44 -14.41
N VAL A 238 -15.40 7.08 -14.02
CA VAL A 238 -14.28 6.80 -14.93
C VAL A 238 -13.54 5.57 -14.44
N ALA A 239 -13.13 4.70 -15.37
CA ALA A 239 -12.24 3.59 -15.09
C ALA A 239 -10.97 3.68 -15.95
N ILE A 240 -9.80 3.54 -15.34
CA ILE A 240 -8.50 3.64 -15.99
C ILE A 240 -7.72 2.31 -15.81
N PRO A 241 -8.01 1.29 -16.62
CA PRO A 241 -7.30 0.02 -16.61
C PRO A 241 -5.96 0.14 -17.36
N GLN A 242 -4.92 0.61 -16.69
CA GLN A 242 -3.61 0.79 -17.33
C GLN A 242 -2.94 -0.56 -17.61
N VAL A 243 -2.54 -0.78 -18.86
CA VAL A 243 -1.83 -1.97 -19.34
C VAL A 243 -2.38 -3.29 -18.77
N GLY A 244 -3.71 -3.39 -18.70
CA GLY A 244 -4.42 -4.52 -18.07
C GLY A 244 -4.24 -5.84 -18.83
N VAL A 245 -4.16 -6.94 -18.07
CA VAL A 245 -4.22 -8.30 -18.62
C VAL A 245 -5.69 -8.61 -18.89
N LEU A 246 -6.20 -8.31 -20.09
CA LEU A 246 -7.64 -8.31 -20.37
C LEU A 246 -8.10 -9.52 -21.21
N ASP A 247 -7.20 -10.18 -21.95
CA ASP A 247 -7.53 -11.41 -22.67
C ASP A 247 -7.27 -12.64 -21.78
N MET A 248 -8.13 -12.85 -20.79
CA MET A 248 -7.95 -13.92 -19.81
C MET A 248 -8.04 -15.34 -20.39
N LEU A 249 -8.62 -15.53 -21.58
CA LEU A 249 -8.63 -16.83 -22.24
C LEU A 249 -7.28 -17.19 -22.87
N ARG A 250 -6.46 -16.20 -23.22
CA ARG A 250 -5.23 -16.42 -23.99
C ARG A 250 -3.99 -15.72 -23.44
N PHE A 251 -4.09 -15.05 -22.26
CA PHE A 251 -2.94 -14.31 -21.70
C PHE A 251 -1.65 -15.17 -21.66
N HIS A 252 -1.77 -16.46 -21.34
CA HIS A 252 -0.66 -17.41 -21.26
C HIS A 252 0.05 -17.65 -22.61
N LYS A 253 -0.55 -17.22 -23.73
CA LYS A 253 0.03 -17.34 -25.09
C LYS A 253 0.82 -16.11 -25.53
N PHE A 254 0.80 -15.03 -24.74
CA PHE A 254 1.44 -13.78 -25.09
C PHE A 254 2.68 -13.53 -24.21
N THR A 255 3.82 -13.25 -24.83
CA THR A 255 5.08 -12.85 -24.16
C THR A 255 5.37 -13.65 -22.90
N ILE A 256 5.39 -13.01 -21.72
CA ILE A 256 5.62 -13.63 -20.41
C ILE A 256 4.33 -14.14 -19.73
N GLY A 257 3.18 -14.07 -20.40
CA GLY A 257 1.89 -14.45 -19.81
C GLY A 257 1.86 -15.89 -19.25
N TRP A 258 2.63 -16.81 -19.81
CA TRP A 258 2.77 -18.17 -19.29
C TRP A 258 3.21 -18.22 -17.81
N ALA A 259 4.00 -17.24 -17.36
CA ALA A 259 4.48 -17.17 -15.97
C ALA A 259 3.37 -16.70 -14.99
N TRP A 260 2.25 -16.17 -15.50
CA TRP A 260 1.15 -15.66 -14.65
C TRP A 260 0.07 -16.70 -14.35
N THR A 261 0.21 -17.92 -14.91
CA THR A 261 -0.72 -19.03 -14.67
C THR A 261 -0.71 -19.57 -13.24
N SER A 262 0.24 -19.13 -12.43
CA SER A 262 0.27 -19.43 -10.99
C SER A 262 -0.68 -18.53 -10.17
N ASP A 263 -1.09 -17.39 -10.71
CA ASP A 263 -1.95 -16.42 -10.01
C ASP A 263 -3.35 -16.30 -10.64
N TYR A 264 -3.48 -16.55 -11.98
CA TYR A 264 -4.74 -16.47 -12.75
C TYR A 264 -5.38 -17.81 -13.02
#